data_2a82576f343205670e709f1a733650fb
#
_entry.id   2a82576f343205670e709f1a733650fb
#
_cell.length_a   1.000
_cell.length_b   1.000
_cell.length_c   1.000
_cell.angle_alpha   90.00
_cell.angle_beta   90.00
_cell.angle_gamma   90.00
#
_symmetry.space_group_name_H-M   'P 1'
#
loop_
_entity.id
_entity.type
_entity.pdbx_description
1 polymer ?
#
loop_
_entity_poly.entity_id
_entity_poly.type
_entity_poly.pdbx_seq_one_letter_code
_entity_poly.pdbx_strand_id
1 'polypeptide(L)'
;MRKALALLALGFSLALAQGKITVWTHFPGPELEWLKAQARTFERTTGTKVEVVEVPFGDIKQKFLLGAPQGQAADLLVTIPHDWLGEMAQAGVLEPMGKYVTPSYLEDLQPVAVEAFTFQGRLMGLPAFAESVALIYNKKYVKEAPRTWEEFLDLARRHTTGATFGFLYNIGDPYFNFGFFRAYGAENVFAKDARGNLDPTRLLLGGEVGERALQFIKDLRFRYNLVPEGVDYGVADGAFKDGALAMIINGPWALGDYKKAKIDFGIAPFPTPPGARNPWGPFLGVQGVVVNAYSKNKTAAVNFAKTLVSGKNLVAFNQAGGRIPVSKSAAKTLEKDPVVAGFSRVFALGTPMPNIPEMGKVWGPWANAISLAIQRPDSNVRKLVEDMTAEIRKAIGK
;
A
#
# COMPACT_ATOMS: atom_id res chain seq x y z
N MET A 1 71.45 16.24 -37.83
CA MET A 1 71.11 15.61 -36.56
C MET A 1 69.83 16.28 -36.03
N ARG A 2 68.65 15.68 -36.25
CA ARG A 2 67.35 16.18 -35.79
C ARG A 2 66.93 15.29 -34.60
N LYS A 3 66.87 15.90 -33.44
CA LYS A 3 66.34 15.21 -32.20
C LYS A 3 64.81 15.28 -32.21
N ALA A 4 64.18 14.15 -32.34
CA ALA A 4 62.74 14.00 -32.14
C ALA A 4 62.42 13.95 -30.61
N LEU A 5 61.67 14.93 -30.12
CA LEU A 5 61.06 14.89 -28.77
C LEU A 5 59.76 14.09 -28.86
N ALA A 6 59.71 12.94 -28.20
CA ALA A 6 58.48 12.20 -27.98
C ALA A 6 57.79 12.75 -26.74
N LEU A 7 56.65 13.44 -26.92
CA LEU A 7 55.73 13.78 -25.81
C LEU A 7 54.92 12.54 -25.43
N LEU A 8 55.20 11.99 -24.25
CA LEU A 8 54.35 11.02 -23.59
C LEU A 8 53.14 11.77 -22.98
N ALA A 9 51.98 11.69 -23.62
CA ALA A 9 50.71 12.11 -23.03
C ALA A 9 50.30 11.06 -21.99
N LEU A 10 50.56 11.35 -20.73
CA LEU A 10 49.92 10.58 -19.60
C LEU A 10 48.44 10.96 -19.55
N GLY A 11 47.62 10.10 -20.11
CA GLY A 11 46.16 10.15 -19.91
C GLY A 11 45.84 9.80 -18.44
N PHE A 12 45.64 10.80 -17.59
CA PHE A 12 44.99 10.62 -16.29
C PHE A 12 43.52 10.26 -16.54
N SER A 13 43.21 8.98 -16.59
CA SER A 13 41.84 8.49 -16.39
C SER A 13 41.49 8.83 -14.95
N LEU A 14 40.79 9.95 -14.74
CA LEU A 14 40.04 10.14 -13.48
C LEU A 14 39.03 8.98 -13.40
N ALA A 15 39.36 7.96 -12.66
CA ALA A 15 38.38 7.04 -12.16
C ALA A 15 37.48 7.85 -11.24
N LEU A 16 36.38 8.37 -11.78
CA LEU A 16 35.27 8.87 -10.97
C LEU A 16 34.92 7.75 -10.01
N ALA A 17 35.10 7.98 -8.71
CA ALA A 17 34.69 7.04 -7.68
C ALA A 17 33.22 6.70 -8.00
N GLN A 18 32.97 5.45 -8.42
CA GLN A 18 31.63 5.00 -8.74
C GLN A 18 30.80 5.13 -7.46
N GLY A 19 29.90 6.11 -7.43
CA GLY A 19 28.99 6.30 -6.32
C GLY A 19 28.16 5.02 -6.14
N LYS A 20 27.87 4.66 -4.90
CA LYS A 20 26.98 3.53 -4.57
C LYS A 20 25.81 4.05 -3.75
N ILE A 21 24.60 3.60 -4.07
CA ILE A 21 23.41 3.79 -3.23
C ILE A 21 22.82 2.43 -2.89
N THR A 22 22.25 2.35 -1.69
CA THR A 22 21.51 1.18 -1.21
C THR A 22 20.02 1.51 -1.17
N VAL A 23 19.22 0.60 -1.69
CA VAL A 23 17.76 0.69 -1.80
C VAL A 23 17.15 -0.44 -1.00
N TRP A 24 16.27 -0.13 -0.05
CA TRP A 24 15.43 -1.16 0.57
C TRP A 24 14.04 -1.15 -0.06
N THR A 25 13.50 -2.34 -0.24
CA THR A 25 12.16 -2.54 -0.79
C THR A 25 11.51 -3.78 -0.18
N HIS A 26 10.19 -3.79 -0.18
CA HIS A 26 9.37 -4.96 0.15
C HIS A 26 8.64 -5.52 -1.08
N PHE A 27 9.02 -5.11 -2.28
CA PHE A 27 8.37 -5.56 -3.51
C PHE A 27 8.53 -7.06 -3.72
N PRO A 28 7.43 -7.79 -4.00
CA PRO A 28 7.50 -9.20 -4.35
C PRO A 28 7.64 -9.39 -5.87
N GLY A 29 8.05 -10.57 -6.28
CA GLY A 29 7.91 -11.13 -7.62
C GLY A 29 8.22 -10.17 -8.78
N PRO A 30 7.26 -9.94 -9.69
CA PRO A 30 7.47 -9.08 -10.87
C PRO A 30 7.84 -7.63 -10.56
N GLU A 31 7.36 -7.08 -9.45
CA GLU A 31 7.68 -5.73 -9.00
C GLU A 31 9.16 -5.59 -8.62
N LEU A 32 9.69 -6.59 -7.92
CA LEU A 32 11.11 -6.63 -7.56
C LEU A 32 12.01 -6.75 -8.79
N GLU A 33 11.65 -7.60 -9.75
CA GLU A 33 12.42 -7.76 -11.00
C GLU A 33 12.41 -6.47 -11.83
N TRP A 34 11.28 -5.75 -11.85
CA TRP A 34 11.22 -4.43 -12.47
C TRP A 34 12.19 -3.45 -11.77
N LEU A 35 12.19 -3.38 -10.43
CA LEU A 35 13.08 -2.50 -9.68
C LEU A 35 14.55 -2.82 -9.93
N LYS A 36 14.93 -4.09 -9.92
CA LYS A 36 16.29 -4.56 -10.25
C LYS A 36 16.68 -4.16 -11.68
N ALA A 37 15.74 -4.22 -12.64
CA ALA A 37 15.99 -3.78 -14.01
C ALA A 37 16.21 -2.25 -14.11
N GLN A 38 15.42 -1.45 -13.35
CA GLN A 38 15.66 0.00 -13.25
C GLN A 38 17.02 0.32 -12.62
N ALA A 39 17.41 -0.40 -11.57
CA ALA A 39 18.71 -0.27 -10.93
C ALA A 39 19.85 -0.51 -11.91
N ARG A 40 19.82 -1.61 -12.68
CA ARG A 40 20.82 -1.88 -13.74
C ARG A 40 20.85 -0.80 -14.84
N THR A 41 19.69 -0.28 -15.20
CA THR A 41 19.61 0.79 -16.21
C THR A 41 20.21 2.10 -15.69
N PHE A 42 19.90 2.46 -14.45
CA PHE A 42 20.46 3.65 -13.81
C PHE A 42 21.98 3.54 -13.66
N GLU A 43 22.50 2.39 -13.26
CA GLU A 43 23.94 2.13 -13.17
C GLU A 43 24.64 2.31 -14.52
N ARG A 44 24.08 1.76 -15.60
CA ARG A 44 24.65 1.91 -16.96
C ARG A 44 24.65 3.35 -17.44
N THR A 45 23.65 4.15 -17.07
CA THR A 45 23.50 5.52 -17.57
C THR A 45 24.22 6.57 -16.74
N THR A 46 24.45 6.30 -15.45
CA THR A 46 25.02 7.28 -14.51
C THR A 46 26.36 6.85 -13.92
N GLY A 47 26.75 5.58 -14.06
CA GLY A 47 27.91 5.02 -13.37
C GLY A 47 27.68 4.77 -11.87
N THR A 48 26.52 5.10 -11.32
CA THR A 48 26.19 4.90 -9.89
C THR A 48 25.67 3.49 -9.66
N LYS A 49 26.37 2.69 -8.87
CA LYS A 49 25.93 1.35 -8.48
C LYS A 49 24.68 1.44 -7.59
N VAL A 50 23.68 0.61 -7.85
CA VAL A 50 22.45 0.53 -7.08
C VAL A 50 22.30 -0.89 -6.48
N GLU A 51 22.45 -1.00 -5.17
CA GLU A 51 22.22 -2.23 -4.45
C GLU A 51 20.79 -2.31 -3.95
N VAL A 52 20.02 -3.27 -4.44
CA VAL A 52 18.62 -3.50 -4.04
C VAL A 52 18.58 -4.61 -2.99
N VAL A 53 18.06 -4.30 -1.81
CA VAL A 53 17.92 -5.22 -0.67
C VAL A 53 16.45 -5.40 -0.35
N GLU A 54 16.00 -6.64 -0.33
CA GLU A 54 14.64 -6.99 0.10
C GLU A 54 14.59 -6.98 1.63
N VAL A 55 13.61 -6.27 2.17
CA VAL A 55 13.32 -6.23 3.61
C VAL A 55 11.82 -6.50 3.78
N PRO A 56 11.43 -7.44 4.65
CA PRO A 56 10.03 -7.74 4.89
C PRO A 56 9.22 -6.50 5.26
N PHE A 57 7.99 -6.38 4.75
CA PHE A 57 7.11 -5.23 4.98
C PHE A 57 6.94 -4.91 6.47
N GLY A 58 6.75 -5.93 7.31
CA GLY A 58 6.59 -5.75 8.75
C GLY A 58 7.82 -5.20 9.48
N ASP A 59 9.01 -5.31 8.88
CA ASP A 59 10.29 -4.93 9.51
C ASP A 59 10.84 -3.60 8.98
N ILE A 60 10.58 -3.28 7.71
CA ILE A 60 11.32 -2.24 6.97
C ILE A 60 11.20 -0.86 7.61
N LYS A 61 10.01 -0.49 8.11
CA LYS A 61 9.79 0.81 8.79
C LYS A 61 10.65 0.91 10.04
N GLN A 62 10.57 -0.08 10.94
CA GLN A 62 11.28 -0.05 12.20
C GLN A 62 12.79 -0.10 12.02
N LYS A 63 13.28 -0.94 11.12
CA LYS A 63 14.72 -1.01 10.77
C LYS A 63 15.21 0.32 10.21
N PHE A 64 14.41 1.01 9.39
CA PHE A 64 14.79 2.30 8.85
C PHE A 64 14.80 3.41 9.90
N LEU A 65 13.78 3.49 10.76
CA LEU A 65 13.70 4.46 11.85
C LEU A 65 14.91 4.36 12.80
N LEU A 66 15.30 3.15 13.16
CA LEU A 66 16.42 2.91 14.05
C LEU A 66 17.77 3.07 13.35
N GLY A 67 17.91 2.61 12.13
CA GLY A 67 19.19 2.54 11.42
C GLY A 67 19.59 3.84 10.73
N ALA A 68 18.63 4.69 10.32
CA ALA A 68 18.94 5.89 9.54
C ALA A 68 19.83 6.89 10.30
N PRO A 69 19.57 7.26 11.58
CA PRO A 69 20.45 8.16 12.33
C PRO A 69 21.85 7.58 12.60
N GLN A 70 21.97 6.24 12.55
CA GLN A 70 23.22 5.53 12.79
C GLN A 70 24.02 5.26 11.52
N GLY A 71 23.50 5.66 10.34
CA GLY A 71 24.12 5.37 9.05
C GLY A 71 24.06 3.89 8.64
N GLN A 72 23.12 3.12 9.21
CA GLN A 72 22.93 1.68 8.99
C GLN A 72 21.70 1.36 8.14
N ALA A 73 20.94 2.38 7.70
CA ALA A 73 19.81 2.20 6.81
C ALA A 73 20.17 2.52 5.35
N ALA A 74 19.31 2.10 4.44
CA ALA A 74 19.43 2.40 3.01
C ALA A 74 19.40 3.91 2.73
N ASP A 75 19.91 4.31 1.56
CA ASP A 75 19.84 5.68 1.06
C ASP A 75 18.40 6.08 0.70
N LEU A 76 17.59 5.10 0.28
CA LEU A 76 16.16 5.31 -0.01
C LEU A 76 15.33 4.04 0.21
N LEU A 77 14.04 4.24 0.48
CA LEU A 77 13.02 3.18 0.50
C LEU A 77 12.16 3.24 -0.76
N VAL A 78 11.96 2.10 -1.40
CA VAL A 78 11.08 1.90 -2.55
C VAL A 78 10.15 0.72 -2.24
N THR A 79 8.93 0.90 -1.84
CA THR A 79 8.15 2.09 -1.50
C THR A 79 7.73 2.07 -0.04
N ILE A 80 7.09 3.15 0.44
CA ILE A 80 6.41 3.15 1.74
C ILE A 80 4.95 3.57 1.57
N PRO A 81 4.02 3.07 2.38
CA PRO A 81 2.66 3.59 2.47
C PRO A 81 2.67 4.92 3.24
N HIS A 82 1.80 5.84 2.83
CA HIS A 82 1.82 7.21 3.33
C HIS A 82 1.40 7.36 4.81
N ASP A 83 0.71 6.39 5.39
CA ASP A 83 0.40 6.37 6.83
C ASP A 83 1.64 6.26 7.74
N TRP A 84 2.79 5.84 7.18
CA TRP A 84 4.08 5.86 7.90
C TRP A 84 4.74 7.23 7.90
N LEU A 85 4.33 8.10 6.98
CA LEU A 85 5.04 9.34 6.67
C LEU A 85 5.15 10.28 7.88
N GLY A 86 4.04 10.45 8.63
CA GLY A 86 4.01 11.35 9.78
C GLY A 86 5.00 10.93 10.86
N GLU A 87 5.04 9.66 11.22
CA GLU A 87 5.99 9.12 12.21
C GLU A 87 7.44 9.27 11.74
N MET A 88 7.72 8.88 10.49
CA MET A 88 9.09 8.96 9.93
C MET A 88 9.56 10.42 9.75
N ALA A 89 8.66 11.32 9.35
CA ALA A 89 8.97 12.74 9.22
C ALA A 89 9.21 13.39 10.59
N GLN A 90 8.41 13.05 11.60
CA GLN A 90 8.60 13.52 12.98
C GLN A 90 9.92 13.02 13.58
N ALA A 91 10.32 11.79 13.25
CA ALA A 91 11.62 11.23 13.64
C ALA A 91 12.81 11.87 12.89
N GLY A 92 12.57 12.74 11.90
CA GLY A 92 13.62 13.43 11.15
C GLY A 92 14.43 12.53 10.21
N VAL A 93 13.92 11.33 9.86
CA VAL A 93 14.65 10.38 9.02
C VAL A 93 14.39 10.55 7.53
N LEU A 94 13.46 11.43 7.13
CA LEU A 94 13.09 11.68 5.73
C LEU A 94 13.68 12.99 5.21
N GLU A 95 14.30 12.94 4.02
CA GLU A 95 14.73 14.14 3.29
C GLU A 95 13.52 14.82 2.63
N PRO A 96 13.27 16.12 2.90
CA PRO A 96 12.20 16.85 2.23
C PRO A 96 12.46 17.00 0.75
N MET A 97 11.48 16.59 -0.08
CA MET A 97 11.65 16.48 -1.52
C MET A 97 11.28 17.74 -2.31
N GLY A 98 10.62 18.72 -1.69
CA GLY A 98 10.08 19.91 -2.39
C GLY A 98 11.10 20.68 -3.21
N LYS A 99 12.34 20.79 -2.73
CA LYS A 99 13.44 21.49 -3.46
C LYS A 99 13.99 20.72 -4.68
N TYR A 100 13.64 19.45 -4.83
CA TYR A 100 14.17 18.58 -5.88
C TYR A 100 13.18 18.37 -7.03
N VAL A 101 11.94 18.83 -6.89
CA VAL A 101 10.88 18.67 -7.89
C VAL A 101 10.46 20.00 -8.50
N THR A 102 9.94 19.95 -9.73
CA THR A 102 9.42 21.11 -10.43
C THR A 102 7.92 21.28 -10.18
N PRO A 103 7.34 22.48 -10.34
CA PRO A 103 5.90 22.68 -10.30
C PRO A 103 5.15 21.75 -11.27
N SER A 104 5.67 21.56 -12.49
CA SER A 104 5.07 20.69 -13.51
C SER A 104 5.00 19.21 -13.09
N TYR A 105 5.96 18.72 -12.29
CA TYR A 105 5.89 17.39 -11.70
C TYR A 105 4.72 17.29 -10.72
N LEU A 106 4.55 18.27 -9.85
CA LEU A 106 3.44 18.28 -8.86
C LEU A 106 2.08 18.43 -9.54
N GLU A 107 1.99 19.21 -10.61
CA GLU A 107 0.77 19.40 -11.41
C GLU A 107 0.33 18.10 -12.11
N ASP A 108 1.27 17.23 -12.49
CA ASP A 108 0.95 15.92 -13.08
C ASP A 108 0.43 14.91 -12.06
N LEU A 109 0.64 15.13 -10.77
CA LEU A 109 0.16 14.21 -9.72
C LEU A 109 -1.33 14.46 -9.39
N GLN A 110 -2.00 13.39 -8.97
CA GLN A 110 -3.33 13.51 -8.34
C GLN A 110 -3.19 14.29 -7.02
N PRO A 111 -4.07 15.28 -6.75
CA PRO A 111 -3.97 16.11 -5.53
C PRO A 111 -3.90 15.29 -4.24
N VAL A 112 -4.72 14.24 -4.14
CA VAL A 112 -4.73 13.32 -2.98
C VAL A 112 -3.36 12.66 -2.75
N ALA A 113 -2.58 12.40 -3.80
CA ALA A 113 -1.27 11.81 -3.68
C ALA A 113 -0.22 12.80 -3.15
N VAL A 114 -0.32 14.07 -3.58
CA VAL A 114 0.53 15.15 -3.04
C VAL A 114 0.21 15.40 -1.57
N GLU A 115 -1.08 15.46 -1.22
CA GLU A 115 -1.53 15.61 0.17
C GLU A 115 -1.05 14.46 1.05
N ALA A 116 -1.19 13.20 0.57
CA ALA A 116 -0.75 12.00 1.28
C ALA A 116 0.75 12.03 1.63
N PHE A 117 1.60 12.58 0.75
CA PHE A 117 3.05 12.69 0.95
C PHE A 117 3.50 14.05 1.48
N THR A 118 2.57 14.91 1.90
CA THR A 118 2.84 16.19 2.55
C THR A 118 2.60 16.09 4.05
N PHE A 119 3.63 16.41 4.85
CA PHE A 119 3.54 16.49 6.30
C PHE A 119 4.00 17.88 6.76
N GLN A 120 3.15 18.57 7.52
CA GLN A 120 3.40 19.95 8.00
C GLN A 120 3.83 20.90 6.85
N GLY A 121 3.12 20.84 5.72
CA GLY A 121 3.37 21.67 4.55
C GLY A 121 4.61 21.33 3.72
N ARG A 122 5.32 20.23 4.05
CA ARG A 122 6.53 19.79 3.36
C ARG A 122 6.30 18.47 2.64
N LEU A 123 6.66 18.39 1.36
CA LEU A 123 6.65 17.13 0.60
C LEU A 123 7.80 16.25 1.12
N MET A 124 7.47 15.09 1.72
CA MET A 124 8.42 14.22 2.40
C MET A 124 8.84 12.99 1.61
N GLY A 125 8.35 12.84 0.39
CA GLY A 125 8.67 11.75 -0.54
C GLY A 125 8.06 12.02 -1.91
N LEU A 126 8.28 11.12 -2.86
CA LEU A 126 7.72 11.19 -4.21
C LEU A 126 6.60 10.15 -4.34
N PRO A 127 5.32 10.57 -4.42
CA PRO A 127 4.21 9.65 -4.62
C PRO A 127 4.36 8.89 -5.95
N ALA A 128 4.02 7.61 -5.96
CA ALA A 128 4.15 6.74 -7.12
C ALA A 128 2.83 6.07 -7.52
N PHE A 129 2.18 5.39 -6.59
CA PHE A 129 0.99 4.59 -6.88
C PHE A 129 -0.12 4.84 -5.87
N ALA A 130 -1.37 4.79 -6.35
CA ALA A 130 -2.52 4.61 -5.50
C ALA A 130 -2.80 3.11 -5.32
N GLU A 131 -3.26 2.74 -4.14
CA GLU A 131 -3.66 1.38 -3.85
C GLU A 131 -4.86 1.34 -2.91
N SER A 132 -5.58 0.23 -2.98
CA SER A 132 -6.70 -0.09 -2.11
C SER A 132 -6.95 -1.58 -2.19
N VAL A 133 -7.69 -2.15 -1.26
CA VAL A 133 -8.27 -3.46 -1.47
C VAL A 133 -9.56 -3.35 -2.28
N ALA A 134 -9.86 -4.38 -3.06
CA ALA A 134 -11.05 -4.49 -3.88
C ALA A 134 -11.58 -5.93 -3.83
N LEU A 135 -12.81 -6.14 -4.24
CA LEU A 135 -13.28 -7.47 -4.59
C LEU A 135 -12.66 -7.87 -5.92
N ILE A 136 -11.80 -8.88 -5.90
CA ILE A 136 -11.21 -9.51 -7.09
C ILE A 136 -11.90 -10.88 -7.26
N TYR A 137 -12.42 -11.14 -8.44
CA TYR A 137 -13.14 -12.37 -8.71
C TYR A 137 -12.56 -13.12 -9.90
N ASN A 138 -12.46 -14.44 -9.78
CA ASN A 138 -11.99 -15.33 -10.83
C ASN A 138 -13.14 -15.60 -11.80
N LYS A 139 -13.00 -15.17 -13.07
CA LYS A 139 -14.03 -15.31 -14.09
C LYS A 139 -14.30 -16.76 -14.52
N LYS A 140 -13.46 -17.70 -14.09
CA LYS A 140 -13.78 -19.13 -14.20
C LYS A 140 -15.07 -19.45 -13.43
N TYR A 141 -15.27 -18.85 -12.27
CA TYR A 141 -16.38 -19.11 -11.36
C TYR A 141 -17.45 -18.02 -11.43
N VAL A 142 -17.05 -16.75 -11.41
CA VAL A 142 -17.92 -15.58 -11.32
C VAL A 142 -17.79 -14.77 -12.61
N LYS A 143 -18.83 -14.75 -13.44
CA LYS A 143 -18.79 -14.07 -14.75
C LYS A 143 -18.93 -12.56 -14.64
N GLU A 144 -19.75 -12.10 -13.68
CA GLU A 144 -19.99 -10.68 -13.38
C GLU A 144 -19.86 -10.45 -11.88
N ALA A 145 -19.35 -9.27 -11.51
CA ALA A 145 -19.22 -8.89 -10.11
C ALA A 145 -20.59 -8.84 -9.42
N PRO A 146 -20.74 -9.39 -8.21
CA PRO A 146 -21.97 -9.25 -7.43
C PRO A 146 -22.19 -7.77 -7.06
N ARG A 147 -23.44 -7.33 -7.19
CA ARG A 147 -23.86 -5.93 -6.93
C ARG A 147 -24.48 -5.76 -5.56
N THR A 148 -25.05 -6.84 -5.00
CA THR A 148 -25.68 -6.87 -3.68
C THR A 148 -25.03 -7.89 -2.78
N TRP A 149 -25.26 -7.75 -1.47
CA TRP A 149 -24.80 -8.72 -0.49
C TRP A 149 -25.39 -10.13 -0.75
N GLU A 150 -26.63 -10.19 -1.15
CA GLU A 150 -27.34 -11.46 -1.41
C GLU A 150 -26.72 -12.18 -2.62
N GLU A 151 -26.43 -11.47 -3.72
CA GLU A 151 -25.73 -12.02 -4.88
C GLU A 151 -24.32 -12.52 -4.49
N PHE A 152 -23.58 -11.73 -3.70
CA PHE A 152 -22.26 -12.12 -3.22
C PHE A 152 -22.34 -13.40 -2.35
N LEU A 153 -23.28 -13.45 -1.41
CA LEU A 153 -23.42 -14.58 -0.50
C LEU A 153 -23.83 -15.87 -1.25
N ASP A 154 -24.72 -15.75 -2.23
CA ASP A 154 -25.12 -16.87 -3.09
C ASP A 154 -23.93 -17.41 -3.91
N LEU A 155 -23.16 -16.51 -4.55
CA LEU A 155 -21.96 -16.89 -5.28
C LEU A 155 -20.91 -17.53 -4.38
N ALA A 156 -20.65 -16.93 -3.21
CA ALA A 156 -19.69 -17.47 -2.27
C ALA A 156 -20.07 -18.89 -1.80
N ARG A 157 -21.33 -19.11 -1.46
CA ARG A 157 -21.82 -20.44 -1.04
C ARG A 157 -21.80 -21.46 -2.19
N ARG A 158 -22.23 -21.07 -3.38
CA ARG A 158 -22.26 -21.94 -4.57
C ARG A 158 -20.87 -22.46 -4.95
N HIS A 159 -19.84 -21.65 -4.76
CA HIS A 159 -18.47 -22.02 -5.10
C HIS A 159 -17.65 -22.53 -3.92
N THR A 160 -18.23 -22.65 -2.73
CA THR A 160 -17.60 -23.34 -1.60
C THR A 160 -17.94 -24.82 -1.68
N THR A 161 -16.94 -25.63 -2.05
CA THR A 161 -17.02 -27.09 -2.20
C THR A 161 -15.87 -27.76 -1.48
N GLY A 162 -15.73 -29.08 -1.57
CA GLY A 162 -14.55 -29.76 -0.99
C GLY A 162 -13.20 -29.40 -1.64
N ALA A 163 -13.22 -28.83 -2.86
CA ALA A 163 -12.03 -28.51 -3.64
C ALA A 163 -11.82 -27.00 -3.90
N THR A 164 -12.83 -26.18 -3.64
CA THR A 164 -12.80 -24.73 -3.90
C THR A 164 -13.41 -23.93 -2.76
N PHE A 165 -12.96 -22.69 -2.61
CA PHE A 165 -13.53 -21.71 -1.70
C PHE A 165 -14.28 -20.64 -2.50
N GLY A 166 -15.44 -20.22 -2.02
CA GLY A 166 -16.21 -19.14 -2.65
C GLY A 166 -15.65 -17.76 -2.33
N PHE A 167 -15.18 -17.56 -1.10
CA PHE A 167 -14.62 -16.29 -0.67
C PHE A 167 -13.62 -16.47 0.48
N LEU A 168 -12.45 -15.87 0.34
CA LEU A 168 -11.44 -15.73 1.41
C LEU A 168 -10.80 -14.34 1.34
N TYR A 169 -10.21 -13.91 2.43
CA TYR A 169 -9.36 -12.72 2.49
C TYR A 169 -8.56 -12.68 3.79
N ASN A 170 -7.61 -11.77 3.91
CA ASN A 170 -6.85 -11.55 5.15
C ASN A 170 -7.74 -10.94 6.23
N ILE A 171 -8.60 -11.78 6.84
CA ILE A 171 -9.65 -11.36 7.76
C ILE A 171 -9.13 -10.72 9.05
N GLY A 172 -7.90 -11.04 9.47
CA GLY A 172 -7.28 -10.50 10.68
C GLY A 172 -6.72 -9.08 10.54
N ASP A 173 -6.58 -8.56 9.32
CA ASP A 173 -5.89 -7.32 9.06
C ASP A 173 -6.84 -6.11 8.99
N PRO A 174 -6.63 -5.06 9.82
CA PRO A 174 -7.45 -3.85 9.82
C PRO A 174 -7.53 -3.13 8.47
N TYR A 175 -6.43 -3.12 7.69
CA TYR A 175 -6.42 -2.49 6.37
C TYR A 175 -7.45 -3.11 5.43
N PHE A 176 -7.55 -4.44 5.44
CA PHE A 176 -8.54 -5.20 4.65
C PHE A 176 -9.97 -5.02 5.16
N ASN A 177 -10.13 -4.68 6.43
CA ASN A 177 -11.42 -4.58 7.11
C ASN A 177 -11.99 -3.16 7.19
N PHE A 178 -11.19 -2.10 6.96
CA PHE A 178 -11.68 -0.72 7.09
C PHE A 178 -12.95 -0.45 6.29
N GLY A 179 -13.08 -1.04 5.11
CA GLY A 179 -14.28 -0.87 4.27
C GLY A 179 -15.58 -1.25 4.97
N PHE A 180 -15.55 -2.19 5.90
CA PHE A 180 -16.71 -2.56 6.72
C PHE A 180 -16.99 -1.50 7.79
N PHE A 181 -15.97 -0.98 8.47
CA PHE A 181 -16.13 0.15 9.39
C PHE A 181 -16.69 1.37 8.67
N ARG A 182 -16.20 1.67 7.47
CA ARG A 182 -16.71 2.76 6.61
C ARG A 182 -18.17 2.55 6.26
N ALA A 183 -18.56 1.36 5.89
CA ALA A 183 -19.94 1.02 5.55
C ALA A 183 -20.89 1.23 6.73
N TYR A 184 -20.49 0.89 7.95
CA TYR A 184 -21.30 1.10 9.15
C TYR A 184 -21.20 2.51 9.74
N GLY A 185 -20.36 3.42 9.20
CA GLY A 185 -20.39 4.84 9.53
C GLY A 185 -19.07 5.49 9.94
N ALA A 186 -17.94 4.78 9.97
CA ALA A 186 -16.64 5.41 10.21
C ALA A 186 -16.19 6.18 8.97
N GLU A 187 -16.35 7.48 8.94
CA GLU A 187 -15.91 8.31 7.81
C GLU A 187 -14.39 8.22 7.59
N ASN A 188 -13.61 8.09 8.66
CA ASN A 188 -12.19 7.82 8.69
C ASN A 188 -11.84 7.15 10.05
N VAL A 189 -10.57 6.99 10.38
CA VAL A 189 -10.10 6.55 11.71
C VAL A 189 -10.32 7.65 12.75
N PHE A 190 -10.00 8.89 12.39
CA PHE A 190 -10.17 10.07 13.23
C PHE A 190 -11.13 11.06 12.59
N ALA A 191 -11.92 11.76 13.40
CA ALA A 191 -12.74 12.86 12.93
C ALA A 191 -11.85 14.05 12.48
N LYS A 192 -12.42 14.93 11.67
CA LYS A 192 -11.79 16.22 11.34
C LYS A 192 -12.19 17.30 12.34
N ASP A 193 -11.26 18.21 12.62
CA ASP A 193 -11.53 19.44 13.35
C ASP A 193 -12.27 20.47 12.46
N ALA A 194 -12.58 21.64 13.02
CA ALA A 194 -13.25 22.73 12.28
C ALA A 194 -12.40 23.29 11.11
N ARG A 195 -11.10 23.02 11.08
CA ARG A 195 -10.18 23.43 10.02
C ARG A 195 -9.97 22.34 8.95
N GLY A 196 -10.60 21.16 9.14
CA GLY A 196 -10.47 20.02 8.25
C GLY A 196 -9.27 19.13 8.55
N ASN A 197 -8.48 19.38 9.60
CA ASN A 197 -7.38 18.52 10.01
C ASN A 197 -7.89 17.32 10.80
N LEU A 198 -7.18 16.21 10.73
CA LEU A 198 -7.50 15.03 11.54
C LEU A 198 -7.25 15.34 13.03
N ASP A 199 -8.23 15.02 13.85
CA ASP A 199 -8.18 15.17 15.32
C ASP A 199 -8.01 13.80 15.98
N PRO A 200 -6.79 13.43 16.41
CA PRO A 200 -6.53 12.12 16.99
C PRO A 200 -7.23 11.88 18.33
N THR A 201 -7.81 12.91 18.95
CA THR A 201 -8.60 12.74 20.18
C THR A 201 -10.02 12.19 19.89
N ARG A 202 -10.46 12.27 18.63
CA ARG A 202 -11.81 11.90 18.20
C ARG A 202 -11.78 10.66 17.29
N LEU A 203 -11.58 9.50 17.91
CA LEU A 203 -11.56 8.20 17.25
C LEU A 203 -12.96 7.80 16.77
N LEU A 204 -13.11 7.41 15.49
CA LEU A 204 -14.37 7.02 14.86
C LEU A 204 -14.58 5.51 14.74
N LEU A 205 -13.63 4.70 15.21
CA LEU A 205 -13.68 3.23 15.12
C LEU A 205 -14.45 2.58 16.30
N GLY A 206 -14.95 3.37 17.25
CA GLY A 206 -15.58 2.89 18.47
C GLY A 206 -17.12 2.92 18.44
N GLY A 207 -17.72 2.60 19.58
CA GLY A 207 -19.17 2.62 19.81
C GLY A 207 -19.94 1.73 18.84
N GLU A 208 -21.19 2.12 18.53
CA GLU A 208 -22.09 1.35 17.66
C GLU A 208 -21.44 1.03 16.28
N VAL A 209 -20.69 1.97 15.70
CA VAL A 209 -20.00 1.78 14.42
C VAL A 209 -19.01 0.63 14.49
N GLY A 210 -18.14 0.65 15.50
CA GLY A 210 -17.15 -0.40 15.72
C GLY A 210 -17.79 -1.75 16.05
N GLU A 211 -18.82 -1.73 16.92
CA GLU A 211 -19.56 -2.94 17.30
C GLU A 211 -20.20 -3.62 16.08
N ARG A 212 -20.88 -2.86 15.23
CA ARG A 212 -21.51 -3.40 14.00
C ARG A 212 -20.52 -3.92 12.99
N ALA A 213 -19.43 -3.18 12.77
CA ALA A 213 -18.39 -3.59 11.84
C ALA A 213 -17.67 -4.86 12.32
N LEU A 214 -17.27 -4.90 13.59
CA LEU A 214 -16.58 -6.05 14.17
C LEU A 214 -17.51 -7.28 14.25
N GLN A 215 -18.81 -7.07 14.53
CA GLN A 215 -19.80 -8.14 14.50
C GLN A 215 -19.96 -8.72 13.08
N PHE A 216 -20.02 -7.87 12.06
CA PHE A 216 -20.09 -8.33 10.66
C PHE A 216 -18.85 -9.16 10.27
N ILE A 217 -17.65 -8.70 10.63
CA ILE A 217 -16.40 -9.46 10.39
C ILE A 217 -16.45 -10.83 11.08
N LYS A 218 -16.88 -10.87 12.32
CA LYS A 218 -17.12 -12.11 13.06
C LYS A 218 -18.15 -13.01 12.37
N ASP A 219 -19.24 -12.42 11.88
CA ASP A 219 -20.32 -13.11 11.17
C ASP A 219 -19.85 -13.75 9.86
N LEU A 220 -18.89 -13.15 9.14
CA LEU A 220 -18.29 -13.75 7.95
C LEU A 220 -17.74 -15.15 8.24
N ARG A 221 -17.19 -15.35 9.43
CA ARG A 221 -16.69 -16.65 9.86
C ARG A 221 -17.80 -17.54 10.44
N PHE A 222 -18.50 -17.08 11.48
CA PHE A 222 -19.35 -17.97 12.30
C PHE A 222 -20.80 -18.07 11.85
N ARG A 223 -21.38 -17.01 11.27
CA ARG A 223 -22.77 -17.01 10.81
C ARG A 223 -22.89 -17.40 9.34
N TYR A 224 -22.00 -16.84 8.51
CA TYR A 224 -22.04 -17.07 7.06
C TYR A 224 -21.16 -18.24 6.60
N ASN A 225 -20.23 -18.69 7.44
CA ASN A 225 -19.28 -19.77 7.16
C ASN A 225 -18.45 -19.55 5.89
N LEU A 226 -18.03 -18.29 5.63
CA LEU A 226 -17.30 -17.95 4.42
C LEU A 226 -15.78 -18.03 4.61
N VAL A 227 -15.26 -17.68 5.80
CA VAL A 227 -13.82 -17.65 6.06
C VAL A 227 -13.49 -18.62 7.20
N PRO A 228 -12.86 -19.76 6.91
CA PRO A 228 -12.47 -20.75 7.92
C PRO A 228 -11.40 -20.24 8.88
N GLU A 229 -11.09 -21.05 9.88
CA GLU A 229 -9.96 -20.82 10.79
C GLU A 229 -8.61 -20.89 10.06
N GLY A 230 -7.64 -20.10 10.52
CA GLY A 230 -6.28 -20.12 9.97
C GLY A 230 -6.11 -19.40 8.63
N VAL A 231 -7.17 -18.74 8.13
CA VAL A 231 -7.05 -17.94 6.90
C VAL A 231 -6.36 -16.62 7.21
N ASP A 232 -5.16 -16.46 6.65
CA ASP A 232 -4.39 -15.23 6.60
C ASP A 232 -4.20 -14.76 5.15
N TYR A 233 -3.32 -13.76 4.95
CA TYR A 233 -2.99 -13.26 3.63
C TYR A 233 -2.43 -14.37 2.73
N GLY A 234 -1.47 -15.15 3.23
CA GLY A 234 -0.79 -16.18 2.44
C GLY A 234 -1.72 -17.30 1.97
N VAL A 235 -2.60 -17.74 2.86
CA VAL A 235 -3.61 -18.78 2.56
C VAL A 235 -4.61 -18.29 1.51
N ALA A 236 -5.17 -17.09 1.68
CA ALA A 236 -6.16 -16.54 0.76
C ALA A 236 -5.55 -16.24 -0.63
N ASP A 237 -4.38 -15.59 -0.67
CA ASP A 237 -3.66 -15.24 -1.89
C ASP A 237 -3.18 -16.49 -2.64
N GLY A 238 -2.66 -17.49 -1.92
CA GLY A 238 -2.27 -18.79 -2.48
C GLY A 238 -3.44 -19.50 -3.13
N ALA A 239 -4.57 -19.63 -2.43
CA ALA A 239 -5.77 -20.26 -2.97
C ALA A 239 -6.29 -19.56 -4.25
N PHE A 240 -6.18 -18.23 -4.33
CA PHE A 240 -6.56 -17.50 -5.54
C PHE A 240 -5.58 -17.75 -6.69
N LYS A 241 -4.28 -17.74 -6.44
CA LYS A 241 -3.23 -18.06 -7.44
C LYS A 241 -3.36 -19.49 -7.99
N ASP A 242 -3.73 -20.43 -7.14
CA ASP A 242 -3.95 -21.83 -7.53
C ASP A 242 -5.27 -22.04 -8.27
N GLY A 243 -6.08 -20.98 -8.44
CA GLY A 243 -7.38 -21.06 -9.10
C GLY A 243 -8.43 -21.84 -8.31
N ALA A 244 -8.21 -22.02 -7.00
CA ALA A 244 -9.11 -22.71 -6.07
C ALA A 244 -10.03 -21.76 -5.29
N LEU A 245 -9.99 -20.45 -5.56
CA LEU A 245 -10.79 -19.43 -4.91
C LEU A 245 -11.58 -18.61 -5.92
N ALA A 246 -12.90 -18.45 -5.68
CA ALA A 246 -13.78 -17.72 -6.58
C ALA A 246 -13.67 -16.19 -6.40
N MET A 247 -13.63 -15.71 -5.17
CA MET A 247 -13.58 -14.28 -4.84
C MET A 247 -12.63 -14.01 -3.67
N ILE A 248 -11.88 -12.91 -3.77
CA ILE A 248 -10.94 -12.47 -2.72
C ILE A 248 -11.07 -10.95 -2.53
N ILE A 249 -10.91 -10.45 -1.31
CA ILE A 249 -10.53 -9.06 -1.08
C ILE A 249 -9.00 -9.01 -1.10
N ASN A 250 -8.43 -8.29 -2.09
CA ASN A 250 -6.98 -8.09 -2.22
C ASN A 250 -6.69 -6.79 -2.99
N GLY A 251 -5.44 -6.41 -3.09
CA GLY A 251 -5.03 -5.16 -3.73
C GLY A 251 -4.22 -5.36 -5.03
N PRO A 252 -3.81 -4.25 -5.67
CA PRO A 252 -3.11 -4.29 -6.95
C PRO A 252 -1.72 -4.95 -6.86
N TRP A 253 -1.13 -5.04 -5.68
CA TRP A 253 0.16 -5.72 -5.45
C TRP A 253 0.15 -7.22 -5.78
N ALA A 254 -1.02 -7.87 -5.77
CA ALA A 254 -1.15 -9.30 -6.07
C ALA A 254 -1.33 -9.60 -7.56
N LEU A 255 -1.71 -8.60 -8.37
CA LEU A 255 -2.17 -8.81 -9.75
C LEU A 255 -1.06 -9.31 -10.69
N GLY A 256 0.19 -8.92 -10.44
CA GLY A 256 1.32 -9.43 -11.20
C GLY A 256 1.44 -10.95 -11.12
N ASP A 257 1.29 -11.48 -9.92
CA ASP A 257 1.32 -12.95 -9.69
C ASP A 257 0.06 -13.63 -10.25
N TYR A 258 -1.12 -13.00 -10.14
CA TYR A 258 -2.36 -13.56 -10.72
C TYR A 258 -2.28 -13.65 -12.25
N LYS A 259 -1.74 -12.61 -12.90
CA LYS A 259 -1.46 -12.63 -14.35
C LYS A 259 -0.48 -13.73 -14.74
N LYS A 260 0.61 -13.89 -13.96
CA LYS A 260 1.61 -14.95 -14.14
C LYS A 260 1.01 -16.35 -13.97
N ALA A 261 0.09 -16.52 -13.02
CA ALA A 261 -0.71 -17.72 -12.82
C ALA A 261 -1.81 -17.93 -13.88
N LYS A 262 -1.95 -17.01 -14.84
CA LYS A 262 -2.95 -17.03 -15.92
C LYS A 262 -4.40 -17.04 -15.42
N ILE A 263 -4.66 -16.41 -14.27
CA ILE A 263 -6.02 -16.23 -13.77
C ILE A 263 -6.69 -15.10 -14.56
N ASP A 264 -7.82 -15.39 -15.19
CA ASP A 264 -8.71 -14.35 -15.75
C ASP A 264 -9.60 -13.83 -14.64
N PHE A 265 -9.38 -12.59 -14.24
CA PHE A 265 -10.05 -11.96 -13.11
C PHE A 265 -10.73 -10.65 -13.47
N GLY A 266 -11.72 -10.28 -12.67
CA GLY A 266 -12.32 -8.95 -12.67
C GLY A 266 -12.14 -8.24 -11.35
N ILE A 267 -12.35 -6.91 -11.32
CA ILE A 267 -12.19 -6.06 -10.16
C ILE A 267 -13.44 -5.20 -9.98
N ALA A 268 -13.96 -5.16 -8.76
CA ALA A 268 -15.15 -4.38 -8.41
C ALA A 268 -15.07 -3.92 -6.94
N PRO A 269 -15.87 -2.90 -6.55
CA PRO A 269 -16.15 -2.66 -5.15
C PRO A 269 -16.78 -3.91 -4.50
N PHE A 270 -16.49 -4.12 -3.22
CA PHE A 270 -17.22 -5.12 -2.43
C PHE A 270 -18.67 -4.65 -2.24
N PRO A 271 -19.68 -5.52 -2.30
CA PRO A 271 -21.06 -5.13 -2.07
C PRO A 271 -21.29 -4.54 -0.67
N THR A 272 -22.24 -3.63 -0.57
CA THR A 272 -22.61 -3.04 0.73
C THR A 272 -23.06 -4.13 1.71
N PRO A 273 -22.45 -4.22 2.92
CA PRO A 273 -22.83 -5.19 3.93
C PRO A 273 -24.28 -5.00 4.40
N PRO A 274 -24.96 -6.08 4.87
CA PRO A 274 -26.34 -6.00 5.32
C PRO A 274 -26.51 -5.01 6.48
N GLY A 275 -27.53 -4.16 6.40
CA GLY A 275 -27.81 -3.14 7.40
C GLY A 275 -26.79 -2.00 7.48
N ALA A 276 -25.84 -1.91 6.58
CA ALA A 276 -24.90 -0.79 6.52
C ALA A 276 -25.60 0.50 6.05
N ARG A 277 -25.07 1.65 6.48
CA ARG A 277 -25.60 2.98 6.13
C ARG A 277 -24.99 3.55 4.85
N ASN A 278 -23.75 3.15 4.55
CA ASN A 278 -22.97 3.66 3.42
C ASN A 278 -22.52 2.51 2.52
N PRO A 279 -22.18 2.79 1.27
CA PRO A 279 -21.44 1.83 0.45
C PRO A 279 -20.14 1.39 1.15
N TRP A 280 -19.70 0.16 0.88
CA TRP A 280 -18.38 -0.29 1.29
C TRP A 280 -17.32 0.61 0.63
N GLY A 281 -16.44 1.18 1.44
CA GLY A 281 -15.40 2.12 0.98
C GLY A 281 -14.08 1.82 1.69
N PRO A 282 -13.12 1.19 1.03
CA PRO A 282 -11.85 0.80 1.66
C PRO A 282 -10.94 2.00 1.88
N PHE A 283 -9.81 1.79 2.55
CA PHE A 283 -8.75 2.78 2.55
C PHE A 283 -8.23 3.04 1.14
N LEU A 284 -8.01 4.31 0.83
CA LEU A 284 -7.20 4.75 -0.29
C LEU A 284 -5.78 4.99 0.23
N GLY A 285 -4.87 4.12 -0.14
CA GLY A 285 -3.46 4.22 0.13
C GLY A 285 -2.71 4.93 -0.99
N VAL A 286 -1.61 5.58 -0.66
CA VAL A 286 -0.63 6.07 -1.62
C VAL A 286 0.72 5.51 -1.22
N GLN A 287 1.40 4.87 -2.15
CA GLN A 287 2.77 4.41 -1.99
C GLN A 287 3.73 5.39 -2.67
N GLY A 288 4.88 5.63 -2.07
CA GLY A 288 5.88 6.52 -2.64
C GLY A 288 7.29 6.19 -2.23
N VAL A 289 8.23 6.83 -2.91
CA VAL A 289 9.68 6.69 -2.67
C VAL A 289 10.12 7.77 -1.70
N VAL A 290 10.85 7.40 -0.66
CA VAL A 290 11.43 8.34 0.31
C VAL A 290 12.94 8.21 0.37
N VAL A 291 13.62 9.34 0.58
CA VAL A 291 15.08 9.43 0.69
C VAL A 291 15.47 9.63 2.14
N ASN A 292 16.51 8.93 2.56
CA ASN A 292 17.06 9.00 3.91
C ASN A 292 17.71 10.38 4.14
N ALA A 293 17.26 11.09 5.17
CA ALA A 293 17.83 12.40 5.56
C ALA A 293 19.32 12.30 5.95
N TYR A 294 19.79 11.15 6.39
CA TYR A 294 21.17 10.88 6.80
C TYR A 294 22.03 10.28 5.65
N SER A 295 21.47 10.05 4.47
CA SER A 295 22.24 9.56 3.33
C SER A 295 23.40 10.50 3.00
N LYS A 296 24.58 9.92 2.78
CA LYS A 296 25.76 10.62 2.25
C LYS A 296 25.72 10.75 0.73
N ASN A 297 24.82 10.02 0.06
CA ASN A 297 24.67 9.92 -1.38
C ASN A 297 23.36 10.56 -1.89
N LYS A 298 22.86 11.61 -1.19
CA LYS A 298 21.52 12.19 -1.42
C LYS A 298 21.23 12.52 -2.88
N THR A 299 22.17 13.13 -3.59
CA THR A 299 21.98 13.50 -5.00
C THR A 299 21.71 12.29 -5.87
N ALA A 300 22.46 11.20 -5.71
CA ALA A 300 22.26 9.97 -6.45
C ALA A 300 20.94 9.28 -6.07
N ALA A 301 20.62 9.23 -4.77
CA ALA A 301 19.37 8.68 -4.27
C ALA A 301 18.15 9.43 -4.80
N VAL A 302 18.17 10.77 -4.77
CA VAL A 302 17.11 11.63 -5.34
C VAL A 302 16.95 11.41 -6.84
N ASN A 303 18.05 11.33 -7.58
CA ASN A 303 18.01 11.12 -9.04
C ASN A 303 17.42 9.74 -9.37
N PHE A 304 17.77 8.71 -8.60
CA PHE A 304 17.18 7.39 -8.78
C PHE A 304 15.69 7.41 -8.41
N ALA A 305 15.30 8.02 -7.28
CA ALA A 305 13.89 8.18 -6.90
C ALA A 305 13.08 8.87 -8.01
N LYS A 306 13.57 9.99 -8.58
CA LYS A 306 12.92 10.70 -9.70
C LYS A 306 12.80 9.83 -10.96
N THR A 307 13.81 9.01 -11.24
CA THR A 307 13.76 8.06 -12.35
C THR A 307 12.64 7.06 -12.17
N LEU A 308 12.50 6.47 -10.96
CA LEU A 308 11.46 5.49 -10.67
C LEU A 308 10.05 6.04 -10.81
N VAL A 309 9.81 7.29 -10.39
CA VAL A 309 8.48 7.92 -10.41
C VAL A 309 8.20 8.71 -11.70
N SER A 310 9.03 8.61 -12.71
CA SER A 310 8.73 9.20 -14.03
C SER A 310 7.52 8.52 -14.66
N GLY A 311 6.67 9.27 -15.38
CA GLY A 311 5.43 8.74 -15.95
C GLY A 311 5.66 7.48 -16.81
N LYS A 312 6.73 7.44 -17.62
CA LYS A 312 7.11 6.26 -18.40
C LYS A 312 7.38 5.03 -17.51
N ASN A 313 8.10 5.20 -16.42
CA ASN A 313 8.46 4.12 -15.53
C ASN A 313 7.25 3.67 -14.68
N LEU A 314 6.35 4.57 -14.32
CA LEU A 314 5.10 4.22 -13.64
C LEU A 314 4.16 3.41 -14.56
N VAL A 315 4.09 3.72 -15.86
CA VAL A 315 3.37 2.89 -16.85
C VAL A 315 3.98 1.50 -16.94
N ALA A 316 5.32 1.41 -17.07
CA ALA A 316 6.02 0.12 -17.14
C ALA A 316 5.85 -0.70 -15.85
N PHE A 317 5.81 -0.05 -14.69
CA PHE A 317 5.57 -0.70 -13.42
C PHE A 317 4.14 -1.25 -13.28
N ASN A 318 3.13 -0.47 -13.73
CA ASN A 318 1.76 -0.97 -13.80
C ASN A 318 1.66 -2.24 -14.65
N GLN A 319 2.33 -2.26 -15.80
CA GLN A 319 2.35 -3.43 -16.69
C GLN A 319 3.01 -4.66 -16.04
N ALA A 320 4.05 -4.44 -15.22
CA ALA A 320 4.75 -5.51 -14.50
C ALA A 320 3.96 -6.04 -13.29
N GLY A 321 3.46 -5.14 -12.43
CA GLY A 321 2.88 -5.47 -11.13
C GLY A 321 1.38 -5.20 -11.00
N GLY A 322 0.80 -4.30 -11.81
CA GLY A 322 -0.62 -3.95 -11.76
C GLY A 322 -0.95 -2.74 -10.88
N ARG A 323 0.01 -2.12 -10.20
CA ARG A 323 -0.24 -0.95 -9.34
C ARG A 323 -0.64 0.28 -10.14
N ILE A 324 -1.49 1.13 -9.57
CA ILE A 324 -2.16 2.23 -10.26
C ILE A 324 -1.33 3.51 -10.10
N PRO A 325 -0.81 4.10 -11.19
CA PRO A 325 -0.03 5.34 -11.11
C PRO A 325 -0.84 6.51 -10.55
N VAL A 326 -0.19 7.36 -9.73
CA VAL A 326 -0.77 8.65 -9.29
C VAL A 326 -0.47 9.81 -10.23
N SER A 327 0.38 9.61 -11.23
CA SER A 327 0.61 10.56 -12.32
C SER A 327 -0.59 10.57 -13.27
N LYS A 328 -1.15 11.76 -13.55
CA LYS A 328 -2.29 11.94 -14.46
C LYS A 328 -1.94 11.52 -15.89
N SER A 329 -0.72 11.85 -16.35
CA SER A 329 -0.26 11.48 -17.69
C SER A 329 -0.06 9.96 -17.83
N ALA A 330 0.49 9.30 -16.82
CA ALA A 330 0.59 7.84 -16.79
C ALA A 330 -0.79 7.16 -16.73
N ALA A 331 -1.69 7.65 -15.87
CA ALA A 331 -3.06 7.14 -15.77
C ALA A 331 -3.83 7.27 -17.09
N LYS A 332 -3.67 8.40 -17.80
CA LYS A 332 -4.26 8.59 -19.14
C LYS A 332 -3.76 7.58 -20.15
N THR A 333 -2.46 7.24 -20.12
CA THR A 333 -1.90 6.20 -20.99
C THR A 333 -2.53 4.83 -20.74
N LEU A 334 -2.98 4.58 -19.49
CA LEU A 334 -3.56 3.32 -19.03
C LEU A 334 -5.09 3.36 -18.94
N GLU A 335 -5.77 4.39 -19.45
CA GLU A 335 -7.22 4.58 -19.29
C GLU A 335 -8.09 3.42 -19.80
N LYS A 336 -7.59 2.66 -20.79
CA LYS A 336 -8.27 1.48 -21.37
C LYS A 336 -7.94 0.16 -20.66
N ASP A 337 -7.01 0.19 -19.69
CA ASP A 337 -6.67 -1.01 -18.93
C ASP A 337 -7.83 -1.36 -17.98
N PRO A 338 -8.43 -2.58 -18.08
CA PRO A 338 -9.56 -2.98 -17.25
C PRO A 338 -9.21 -3.05 -15.74
N VAL A 339 -7.94 -3.25 -15.40
CA VAL A 339 -7.45 -3.22 -14.01
C VAL A 339 -7.53 -1.79 -13.47
N VAL A 340 -7.00 -0.83 -14.24
CA VAL A 340 -7.04 0.59 -13.87
C VAL A 340 -8.47 1.08 -13.74
N ALA A 341 -9.33 0.73 -14.71
CA ALA A 341 -10.76 1.07 -14.66
C ALA A 341 -11.47 0.42 -13.45
N GLY A 342 -11.13 -0.82 -13.12
CA GLY A 342 -11.66 -1.54 -11.96
C GLY A 342 -11.31 -0.83 -10.64
N PHE A 343 -10.04 -0.55 -10.41
CA PHE A 343 -9.59 0.15 -9.21
C PHE A 343 -10.07 1.60 -9.14
N SER A 344 -10.19 2.30 -10.28
CA SER A 344 -10.74 3.66 -10.29
C SER A 344 -12.15 3.73 -9.69
N ARG A 345 -13.01 2.71 -9.95
CA ARG A 345 -14.34 2.62 -9.32
C ARG A 345 -14.24 2.40 -7.81
N VAL A 346 -13.27 1.62 -7.35
CA VAL A 346 -13.03 1.38 -5.92
C VAL A 346 -12.49 2.64 -5.24
N PHE A 347 -11.53 3.32 -5.86
CA PHE A 347 -10.93 4.56 -5.34
C PHE A 347 -11.96 5.68 -5.16
N ALA A 348 -12.97 5.75 -6.05
CA ALA A 348 -14.07 6.73 -5.93
C ALA A 348 -14.89 6.56 -4.63
N LEU A 349 -14.88 5.38 -4.03
CA LEU A 349 -15.52 5.06 -2.74
C LEU A 349 -14.53 5.11 -1.57
N GLY A 350 -13.24 5.18 -1.86
CA GLY A 350 -12.17 5.05 -0.87
C GLY A 350 -12.03 6.26 0.04
N THR A 351 -11.46 6.03 1.21
CA THR A 351 -11.12 7.05 2.20
C THR A 351 -9.60 7.11 2.35
N PRO A 352 -8.94 8.27 2.14
CA PRO A 352 -7.50 8.39 2.36
C PRO A 352 -7.12 8.01 3.78
N MET A 353 -6.10 7.15 3.93
CA MET A 353 -5.57 6.82 5.26
C MET A 353 -5.02 8.06 5.95
N PRO A 354 -5.11 8.16 7.28
CA PRO A 354 -4.41 9.20 8.04
C PRO A 354 -2.89 9.09 7.85
N ASN A 355 -2.23 10.23 7.54
CA ASN A 355 -0.77 10.32 7.46
C ASN A 355 -0.13 10.97 8.69
N ILE A 356 -0.85 11.03 9.81
CA ILE A 356 -0.39 11.57 11.08
C ILE A 356 0.29 10.49 11.93
N PRO A 357 1.24 10.86 12.82
CA PRO A 357 2.00 9.90 13.62
C PRO A 357 1.14 8.97 14.48
N GLU A 358 0.00 9.46 14.95
CA GLU A 358 -0.96 8.72 15.78
C GLU A 358 -1.55 7.50 15.07
N MET A 359 -1.60 7.50 13.73
CA MET A 359 -2.09 6.34 12.98
C MET A 359 -1.28 5.07 13.27
N GLY A 360 0.03 5.20 13.48
CA GLY A 360 0.88 4.08 13.86
C GLY A 360 0.49 3.39 15.18
N LYS A 361 -0.27 4.10 16.05
CA LYS A 361 -0.75 3.57 17.34
C LYS A 361 -2.09 2.83 17.24
N VAL A 362 -2.77 2.95 16.09
CA VAL A 362 -4.10 2.36 15.87
C VAL A 362 -4.02 0.91 15.43
N TRP A 363 -3.07 0.58 14.58
CA TRP A 363 -3.01 -0.72 13.88
C TRP A 363 -2.99 -1.92 14.83
N GLY A 364 -2.13 -1.89 15.85
CA GLY A 364 -1.96 -3.01 16.79
C GLY A 364 -3.20 -3.34 17.60
N PRO A 365 -3.76 -2.39 18.38
CA PRO A 365 -4.99 -2.63 19.14
C PRO A 365 -6.17 -3.03 18.25
N TRP A 366 -6.27 -2.47 17.04
CA TRP A 366 -7.34 -2.81 16.10
C TRP A 366 -7.20 -4.23 15.55
N ALA A 367 -6.00 -4.64 15.13
CA ALA A 367 -5.73 -6.01 14.70
C ALA A 367 -6.01 -7.02 15.83
N ASN A 368 -5.63 -6.68 17.07
CA ASN A 368 -5.91 -7.52 18.25
C ASN A 368 -7.41 -7.72 18.47
N ALA A 369 -8.22 -6.64 18.41
CA ALA A 369 -9.66 -6.73 18.57
C ALA A 369 -10.32 -7.61 17.49
N ILE A 370 -9.90 -7.47 16.21
CA ILE A 370 -10.38 -8.31 15.11
C ILE A 370 -9.99 -9.77 15.37
N SER A 371 -8.72 -10.03 15.71
CA SER A 371 -8.23 -11.40 15.98
C SER A 371 -9.03 -12.08 17.09
N LEU A 372 -9.27 -11.39 18.21
CA LEU A 372 -10.06 -11.91 19.32
C LEU A 372 -11.53 -12.14 18.93
N ALA A 373 -12.11 -11.28 18.10
CA ALA A 373 -13.50 -11.43 17.64
C ALA A 373 -13.69 -12.69 16.79
N ILE A 374 -12.72 -13.01 15.93
CA ILE A 374 -12.80 -14.16 15.02
C ILE A 374 -12.27 -15.48 15.61
N GLN A 375 -11.76 -15.49 16.83
CA GLN A 375 -11.29 -16.73 17.48
C GLN A 375 -12.43 -17.60 17.98
N ARG A 376 -13.47 -16.99 18.53
CA ARG A 376 -14.59 -17.72 19.17
C ARG A 376 -15.95 -17.11 18.86
N PRO A 377 -16.99 -17.95 18.66
CA PRO A 377 -18.33 -17.47 18.36
C PRO A 377 -19.00 -16.71 19.52
N ASP A 378 -18.58 -16.93 20.77
CA ASP A 378 -19.09 -16.30 21.97
C ASP A 378 -18.32 -15.02 22.39
N SER A 379 -17.35 -14.55 21.60
CA SER A 379 -16.59 -13.33 21.91
C SER A 379 -17.52 -12.11 22.06
N ASN A 380 -17.31 -11.32 23.13
CA ASN A 380 -18.09 -10.12 23.39
C ASN A 380 -17.58 -8.94 22.56
N VAL A 381 -18.19 -8.70 21.40
CA VAL A 381 -17.79 -7.67 20.44
C VAL A 381 -17.81 -6.28 21.05
N ARG A 382 -18.81 -5.93 21.88
CA ARG A 382 -18.88 -4.61 22.54
C ARG A 382 -17.63 -4.38 23.40
N LYS A 383 -17.31 -5.36 24.26
CA LYS A 383 -16.14 -5.26 25.13
C LYS A 383 -14.84 -5.16 24.33
N LEU A 384 -14.70 -5.91 23.23
CA LEU A 384 -13.51 -5.83 22.37
C LEU A 384 -13.34 -4.46 21.74
N VAL A 385 -14.44 -3.81 21.33
CA VAL A 385 -14.40 -2.43 20.77
C VAL A 385 -14.07 -1.40 21.85
N GLU A 386 -14.63 -1.55 23.06
CA GLU A 386 -14.31 -0.69 24.22
C GLU A 386 -12.82 -0.80 24.58
N ASP A 387 -12.28 -2.03 24.72
CA ASP A 387 -10.88 -2.29 25.03
C ASP A 387 -9.97 -1.73 23.92
N MET A 388 -10.27 -1.99 22.65
CA MET A 388 -9.54 -1.46 21.50
C MET A 388 -9.44 0.07 21.54
N THR A 389 -10.57 0.75 21.74
CA THR A 389 -10.59 2.21 21.76
C THR A 389 -9.86 2.80 22.97
N ALA A 390 -9.94 2.13 24.13
CA ALA A 390 -9.19 2.51 25.32
C ALA A 390 -7.66 2.35 25.13
N GLU A 391 -7.23 1.24 24.52
CA GLU A 391 -5.81 1.01 24.21
C GLU A 391 -5.27 2.04 23.20
N ILE A 392 -6.03 2.35 22.14
CA ILE A 392 -5.65 3.37 21.16
C ILE A 392 -5.49 4.74 21.84
N ARG A 393 -6.48 5.18 22.63
CA ARG A 393 -6.41 6.46 23.36
C ARG A 393 -5.22 6.52 24.29
N LYS A 394 -4.98 5.46 25.05
CA LYS A 394 -3.80 5.34 25.93
C LYS A 394 -2.48 5.45 25.14
N ALA A 395 -2.37 4.76 23.99
CA ALA A 395 -1.17 4.76 23.15
C ALA A 395 -0.90 6.13 22.51
N ILE A 396 -1.96 6.91 22.23
CA ILE A 396 -1.87 8.28 21.71
C ILE A 396 -1.56 9.30 22.84
N GLY A 397 -1.71 8.91 24.11
CA GLY A 397 -1.51 9.80 25.26
C GLY A 397 -2.74 10.65 25.60
N LYS A 398 -3.94 10.11 25.40
CA LYS A 398 -5.23 10.78 25.64
C LYS A 398 -6.14 9.96 26.56
#